data_47e98a16996c5ee3e2d457ae2b55fa47
#
_entry.id   47e98a16996c5ee3e2d457ae2b55fa47
#
_cell.length_a   1.000
_cell.length_b   1.000
_cell.length_c   1.000
_cell.angle_alpha   90.00
_cell.angle_beta   90.00
_cell.angle_gamma   90.00
#
_symmetry.space_group_name_H-M   'P 1'
#
loop_
_entity.id
_entity.type
_entity.pdbx_description
1 polymer ?
#
loop_
_entity_poly.entity_id
_entity_poly.type
_entity_poly.pdbx_seq_one_letter_code
_entity_poly.pdbx_strand_id
1 'polypeptide(L)'
;MKKEKYNIEGIEIEVDKHDPNDKDAKRRMLAYCFRMIRQESGMNRKDCAEWLGIPYRTMQEWELERRAMPEYVLRLIAYKVYNEKSKKEE
;
A
#
# COMPACT_ATOMS: atom_id res chain seq x y z
N MET A 1 1.20 -21.57 -7.95
CA MET A 1 1.92 -20.30 -8.15
C MET A 1 2.69 -19.93 -6.91
N LYS A 2 3.89 -19.46 -7.11
CA LYS A 2 4.73 -19.03 -5.98
C LYS A 2 4.36 -17.64 -5.56
N LYS A 3 4.32 -17.42 -4.25
CA LYS A 3 4.08 -16.10 -3.69
C LYS A 3 5.38 -15.53 -3.15
N GLU A 4 5.53 -14.23 -3.25
CA GLU A 4 6.68 -13.50 -2.72
C GLU A 4 6.22 -12.70 -1.52
N LYS A 5 7.09 -12.61 -0.52
CA LYS A 5 6.82 -11.80 0.66
C LYS A 5 7.63 -10.52 0.58
N TYR A 6 6.95 -9.40 0.75
CA TYR A 6 7.59 -8.09 0.81
C TYR A 6 7.43 -7.51 2.20
N ASN A 7 8.53 -7.04 2.75
CA ASN A 7 8.48 -6.29 3.99
C ASN A 7 8.61 -4.82 3.63
N ILE A 8 7.52 -4.07 3.86
CA ILE A 8 7.50 -2.64 3.56
C ILE A 8 7.41 -1.91 4.89
N GLU A 9 8.56 -1.41 5.34
CA GLU A 9 8.70 -0.63 6.58
C GLU A 9 8.04 -1.32 7.78
N GLY A 10 8.26 -2.63 7.91
CA GLY A 10 7.75 -3.40 9.03
C GLY A 10 6.44 -4.12 8.76
N ILE A 11 5.77 -3.82 7.65
CA ILE A 11 4.53 -4.49 7.28
C ILE A 11 4.84 -5.57 6.25
N GLU A 12 4.54 -6.82 6.59
CA GLU A 12 4.79 -7.94 5.70
C GLU A 12 3.56 -8.19 4.82
N ILE A 13 3.78 -8.23 3.51
CA ILE A 13 2.73 -8.41 2.53
C ILE A 13 3.10 -9.54 1.60
N GLU A 14 2.17 -10.47 1.41
CA GLU A 14 2.37 -11.59 0.51
C GLU A 14 1.69 -11.29 -0.83
N VAL A 15 2.44 -11.35 -1.90
CA VAL A 15 1.94 -11.06 -3.25
C VAL A 15 2.27 -12.21 -4.20
N ASP A 16 1.48 -12.33 -5.25
CA ASP A 16 1.77 -13.31 -6.30
C ASP A 16 2.99 -12.87 -7.11
N LYS A 17 3.84 -13.85 -7.43
CA LYS A 17 5.00 -13.57 -8.26
C LYS A 17 4.55 -13.13 -9.65
N HIS A 18 5.07 -12.00 -10.11
CA HIS A 18 4.68 -11.46 -11.40
C HIS A 18 5.66 -11.84 -12.50
N ASP A 19 5.17 -11.77 -13.75
CA ASP A 19 5.98 -11.99 -14.94
C ASP A 19 6.90 -10.77 -15.13
N PRO A 20 8.22 -10.96 -15.21
CA PRO A 20 9.13 -9.82 -15.40
C PRO A 20 8.92 -9.07 -16.71
N ASN A 21 8.20 -9.66 -17.68
CA ASN A 21 7.89 -8.99 -18.94
C ASN A 21 6.59 -8.19 -18.88
N ASP A 22 5.85 -8.25 -17.79
CA ASP A 22 4.59 -7.53 -17.64
C ASP A 22 4.88 -6.08 -17.22
N LYS A 23 4.61 -5.15 -18.12
CA LYS A 23 4.88 -3.73 -17.88
C LYS A 23 4.03 -3.12 -16.77
N ASP A 24 2.86 -3.68 -16.53
CA ASP A 24 1.93 -3.16 -15.53
C ASP A 24 2.04 -3.89 -14.19
N ALA A 25 2.90 -4.90 -14.11
CA ALA A 25 3.02 -5.72 -12.90
C ALA A 25 3.39 -4.89 -11.68
N LYS A 26 4.33 -3.95 -11.84
CA LYS A 26 4.77 -3.13 -10.73
C LYS A 26 3.64 -2.21 -10.24
N ARG A 27 2.88 -1.63 -11.16
CA ARG A 27 1.74 -0.78 -10.79
C ARG A 27 0.69 -1.57 -10.03
N ARG A 28 0.37 -2.78 -10.48
CA ARG A 28 -0.58 -3.65 -9.78
C ARG A 28 -0.08 -4.05 -8.41
N MET A 29 1.20 -4.35 -8.31
CA MET A 29 1.81 -4.72 -7.04
C MET A 29 1.75 -3.58 -6.03
N LEU A 30 2.09 -2.37 -6.47
CA LEU A 30 2.05 -1.20 -5.59
C LEU A 30 0.63 -0.90 -5.12
N ALA A 31 -0.35 -1.01 -6.03
CA ALA A 31 -1.76 -0.81 -5.68
C ALA A 31 -2.22 -1.85 -4.66
N TYR A 32 -1.85 -3.10 -4.88
CA TYR A 32 -2.20 -4.17 -3.95
C TYR A 32 -1.58 -3.94 -2.58
N CYS A 33 -0.29 -3.60 -2.54
CA CYS A 33 0.40 -3.33 -1.28
C CYS A 33 -0.24 -2.16 -0.54
N PHE A 34 -0.63 -1.12 -1.27
CA PHE A 34 -1.28 0.03 -0.65
C PHE A 34 -2.62 -0.37 -0.01
N ARG A 35 -3.41 -1.17 -0.72
CA ARG A 35 -4.68 -1.65 -0.16
C ARG A 35 -4.46 -2.47 1.11
N MET A 36 -3.44 -3.33 1.11
CA MET A 36 -3.13 -4.14 2.29
C MET A 36 -2.67 -3.27 3.47
N ILE A 37 -1.84 -2.27 3.19
CA ILE A 37 -1.37 -1.34 4.22
C ILE A 37 -2.56 -0.56 4.80
N ARG A 38 -3.47 -0.11 3.94
CA ARG A 38 -4.67 0.58 4.42
C ARG A 38 -5.52 -0.32 5.30
N GLN A 39 -5.66 -1.59 4.93
CA GLN A 39 -6.40 -2.55 5.75
C GLN A 39 -5.74 -2.73 7.13
N GLU A 40 -4.43 -2.73 7.18
CA GLU A 40 -3.71 -2.80 8.45
C GLU A 40 -4.01 -1.58 9.33
N SER A 41 -4.28 -0.42 8.73
CA SER A 41 -4.62 0.77 9.48
C SER A 41 -6.01 0.70 10.11
N GLY A 42 -6.86 -0.18 9.62
CA GLY A 42 -8.26 -0.29 10.06
C GLY A 42 -9.16 0.81 9.54
N MET A 43 -8.64 1.69 8.67
CA MET A 43 -9.42 2.81 8.15
C MET A 43 -9.98 2.51 6.77
N ASN A 44 -11.16 3.10 6.47
CA ASN A 44 -11.65 3.07 5.11
C ASN A 44 -10.86 4.07 4.27
N ARG A 45 -11.13 4.09 2.95
CA ARG A 45 -10.36 4.94 2.03
C ARG A 45 -10.48 6.43 2.37
N LYS A 46 -11.68 6.87 2.70
CA LYS A 46 -11.93 8.28 3.01
C LYS A 46 -11.17 8.72 4.26
N ASP A 47 -11.31 7.97 5.33
CA ASP A 47 -10.65 8.31 6.58
C ASP A 47 -9.14 8.23 6.46
N CYS A 48 -8.66 7.23 5.74
CA CYS A 48 -7.22 7.07 5.52
C CYS A 48 -6.66 8.23 4.72
N ALA A 49 -7.39 8.67 3.69
CA ALA A 49 -6.95 9.81 2.88
C ALA A 49 -6.84 11.09 3.72
N GLU A 50 -7.82 11.33 4.57
CA GLU A 50 -7.79 12.49 5.46
C GLU A 50 -6.61 12.41 6.43
N TRP A 51 -6.41 11.25 7.02
CA TRP A 51 -5.32 11.04 7.97
C TRP A 51 -3.94 11.23 7.33
N LEU A 52 -3.79 10.79 6.08
CA LEU A 52 -2.53 10.91 5.36
C LEU A 52 -2.35 12.28 4.70
N GLY A 53 -3.41 13.07 4.60
CA GLY A 53 -3.35 14.35 3.92
C GLY A 53 -3.28 14.22 2.40
N ILE A 54 -3.82 13.13 1.86
CA ILE A 54 -3.81 12.85 0.42
C ILE A 54 -5.23 13.08 -0.11
N PRO A 55 -5.38 13.75 -1.28
CA PRO A 55 -6.70 13.90 -1.87
C PRO A 55 -7.35 12.52 -2.10
N TYR A 56 -8.61 12.39 -1.75
CA TYR A 56 -9.32 11.12 -1.89
C TYR A 56 -9.24 10.57 -3.31
N ARG A 57 -9.40 11.46 -4.29
CA ARG A 57 -9.36 11.05 -5.69
C ARG A 57 -7.99 10.47 -6.09
N THR A 58 -6.91 11.07 -5.60
CA THR A 58 -5.57 10.56 -5.87
C THR A 58 -5.40 9.16 -5.29
N MET A 59 -5.82 8.98 -4.06
CA MET A 59 -5.75 7.69 -3.40
C MET A 59 -6.58 6.64 -4.13
N GLN A 60 -7.79 7.02 -4.57
CA GLN A 60 -8.65 6.14 -5.33
C GLN A 60 -8.01 5.71 -6.64
N GLU A 61 -7.38 6.65 -7.36
CA GLU A 61 -6.71 6.35 -8.62
C GLU A 61 -5.56 5.37 -8.44
N TRP A 62 -4.81 5.50 -7.34
CA TRP A 62 -3.74 4.57 -7.02
C TRP A 62 -4.30 3.16 -6.75
N GLU A 63 -5.34 3.05 -5.95
CA GLU A 63 -5.90 1.74 -5.59
C GLU A 63 -6.60 1.07 -6.77
N LEU A 64 -7.13 1.85 -7.70
CA LEU A 64 -7.78 1.32 -8.90
C LEU A 64 -6.82 1.15 -10.07
N GLU A 65 -5.52 1.36 -9.84
CA GLU A 65 -4.47 1.18 -10.85
C GLU A 65 -4.58 2.13 -12.04
N ARG A 66 -5.29 3.23 -11.89
CA ARG A 66 -5.41 4.25 -12.93
C ARG A 66 -4.18 5.13 -13.01
N ARG A 67 -3.45 5.26 -11.91
CA ARG A 67 -2.20 5.97 -11.80
C ARG A 67 -1.18 5.13 -11.07
N ALA A 68 0.08 5.24 -11.49
CA ALA A 68 1.17 4.56 -10.81
C ALA A 68 1.51 5.32 -9.53
N MET A 69 1.45 4.62 -8.40
CA MET A 69 1.87 5.18 -7.13
C MET A 69 3.39 5.18 -7.04
N PRO A 70 4.02 6.29 -6.63
CA PRO A 70 5.47 6.28 -6.41
C PRO A 70 5.82 5.34 -5.26
N GLU A 71 6.85 4.53 -5.45
CA GLU A 71 7.24 3.55 -4.43
C GLU A 71 7.64 4.22 -3.11
N TYR A 72 8.32 5.35 -3.17
CA TYR A 72 8.74 6.02 -1.93
C TYR A 72 7.55 6.52 -1.13
N VAL A 73 6.46 6.90 -1.80
CA VAL A 73 5.23 7.31 -1.12
C VAL A 73 4.63 6.11 -0.39
N LEU A 74 4.61 4.95 -1.05
CA LEU A 74 4.12 3.72 -0.43
C LEU A 74 4.91 3.39 0.84
N ARG A 75 6.23 3.53 0.78
CA ARG A 75 7.07 3.25 1.94
C ARG A 75 6.82 4.22 3.10
N LEU A 76 6.63 5.50 2.79
CA LEU A 76 6.32 6.49 3.82
C LEU A 76 4.97 6.22 4.49
N ILE A 77 3.98 5.83 3.69
CA ILE A 77 2.65 5.49 4.22
C ILE A 77 2.74 4.24 5.09
N ALA A 78 3.47 3.23 4.64
CA ALA A 78 3.65 2.00 5.41
C ALA A 78 4.32 2.28 6.75
N TYR A 79 5.33 3.13 6.73
CA TYR A 79 6.04 3.52 7.95
C TYR A 79 5.08 4.18 8.94
N LYS A 80 4.25 5.10 8.45
CA LYS A 80 3.31 5.80 9.31
C LYS A 80 2.26 4.85 9.90
N VAL A 81 1.72 3.96 9.08
CA VAL A 81 0.74 2.98 9.54
C VAL A 81 1.34 2.05 10.59
N TYR A 82 2.54 1.56 10.33
CA TYR A 82 3.20 0.66 11.26
C TYR A 82 3.45 1.33 12.62
N ASN A 83 3.92 2.57 12.61
CA ASN A 83 4.18 3.30 13.85
C ASN A 83 2.90 3.54 14.65
N GLU A 84 1.81 3.91 13.99
CA GLU A 84 0.54 4.12 14.68
C GLU A 84 0.01 2.83 15.28
N LYS A 85 0.13 1.72 14.54
CA LYS A 85 -0.29 0.42 15.02
C LYS A 85 0.53 -0.02 16.24
N SER A 86 1.84 0.19 16.21
CA SER A 86 2.72 -0.17 17.32
C SER A 86 2.40 0.64 18.57
N LYS A 87 2.06 1.92 18.40
CA LYS A 87 1.68 2.76 19.55
C LYS A 87 0.40 2.27 20.21
N LYS A 88 -0.54 1.78 19.42
CA LYS A 88 -1.81 1.28 19.97
C LYS A 88 -1.66 -0.03 20.73
N GLU A 89 -0.63 -0.77 20.44
CA GLU A 89 -0.36 -2.05 21.09
C GLU A 89 0.39 -1.93 22.42
N GLU A 90 0.85 -0.74 22.74
CA GLU A 90 1.53 -0.48 24.02
C GLU A 90 0.50 -0.26 25.17
#